data_bc342244281472b6380937ab10867388
#
_entry.id   bc342244281472b6380937ab10867388
#
_cell.length_a   1.000
_cell.length_b   1.000
_cell.length_c   1.000
_cell.angle_alpha   90.00
_cell.angle_beta   90.00
_cell.angle_gamma   90.00
#
_symmetry.space_group_name_H-M   'P 1'
#
loop_
_entity.id
_entity.type
_entity.pdbx_description
1 polymer ?
#
loop_
_entity_poly.entity_id
_entity_poly.type
_entity_poly.pdbx_seq_one_letter_code
_entity_poly.pdbx_strand_id
1 'polypeptide(L)'
;MSFKNKIFCALDFSELEQTLRFTNKIKNHIGGIKIGLEFFCKNGPAGVERLKEFELPIFLDLKLHDIPNTVTKAFRNLISLSPDYLTVHLNGGKRMIEGLIEYKKKTKLIGVSMLTSL
;
A
#
# COMPACT_ATOMS: atom_id res chain seq x y z
N MET A 1 -22.10 -8.70 5.74
CA MET A 1 -20.64 -8.53 5.62
C MET A 1 -19.95 -9.39 6.67
N SER A 2 -19.05 -10.25 6.26
CA SER A 2 -18.31 -11.11 7.19
C SER A 2 -17.22 -10.30 7.91
N PHE A 3 -16.85 -10.73 9.13
CA PHE A 3 -15.79 -10.05 9.89
C PHE A 3 -14.45 -10.05 9.16
N LYS A 4 -14.15 -11.10 8.40
CA LYS A 4 -12.86 -11.17 7.69
C LYS A 4 -12.66 -10.01 6.73
N ASN A 5 -13.73 -9.46 6.15
CA ASN A 5 -13.64 -8.35 5.21
C ASN A 5 -13.18 -7.04 5.86
N LYS A 6 -13.18 -6.99 7.18
CA LYS A 6 -12.76 -5.80 7.94
C LYS A 6 -11.33 -5.91 8.48
N ILE A 7 -10.68 -7.04 8.24
CA ILE A 7 -9.35 -7.31 8.80
C ILE A 7 -8.30 -7.29 7.69
N PHE A 8 -7.34 -6.39 7.81
CA PHE A 8 -6.17 -6.35 6.94
C PHE A 8 -4.96 -6.83 7.73
N CYS A 9 -4.21 -7.77 7.18
CA CYS A 9 -3.00 -8.25 7.81
C CYS A 9 -1.78 -7.49 7.31
N ALA A 10 -0.98 -6.96 8.23
CA ALA A 10 0.26 -6.28 7.89
C ALA A 10 1.34 -7.32 7.61
N LEU A 11 1.86 -7.34 6.39
CA LEU A 11 2.89 -8.28 5.96
C LEU A 11 4.27 -7.63 6.13
N ASP A 12 4.72 -7.53 7.37
CA ASP A 12 5.98 -6.86 7.71
C ASP A 12 7.15 -7.83 7.63
N PHE A 13 7.34 -8.43 6.47
CA PHE A 13 8.43 -9.35 6.15
C PHE A 13 9.28 -8.76 5.03
N SER A 14 10.57 -9.07 5.04
CA SER A 14 11.46 -8.72 3.93
C SER A 14 11.46 -9.78 2.84
N GLU A 15 11.46 -11.06 3.22
CA GLU A 15 11.63 -12.15 2.26
C GLU A 15 10.33 -12.49 1.53
N LEU A 16 10.41 -12.50 0.20
CA LEU A 16 9.25 -12.75 -0.66
C LEU A 16 8.64 -14.14 -0.40
N GLU A 17 9.46 -15.18 -0.37
CA GLU A 17 8.93 -16.53 -0.18
C GLU A 17 8.26 -16.73 1.16
N GLN A 18 8.82 -16.14 2.23
CA GLN A 18 8.19 -16.15 3.55
C GLN A 18 6.84 -15.47 3.52
N THR A 19 6.77 -14.31 2.87
CA THR A 19 5.54 -13.52 2.74
C THR A 19 4.47 -14.29 2.00
N LEU A 20 4.84 -14.94 0.89
CA LEU A 20 3.91 -15.73 0.08
C LEU A 20 3.37 -16.92 0.88
N ARG A 21 4.24 -17.65 1.58
CA ARG A 21 3.82 -18.80 2.39
C ARG A 21 2.86 -18.37 3.50
N PHE A 22 3.19 -17.29 4.19
CA PHE A 22 2.35 -16.77 5.27
C PHE A 22 0.98 -16.35 4.72
N THR A 23 0.95 -15.59 3.63
CA THR A 23 -0.29 -15.11 3.04
C THR A 23 -1.17 -16.27 2.58
N ASN A 24 -0.57 -17.30 2.03
CA ASN A 24 -1.32 -18.48 1.59
C ASN A 24 -2.04 -19.17 2.75
N LYS A 25 -1.45 -19.14 3.94
CA LYS A 25 -2.06 -19.74 5.14
C LYS A 25 -3.25 -18.95 5.65
N ILE A 26 -3.24 -17.64 5.52
CA ILE A 26 -4.27 -16.78 6.14
C ILE A 26 -5.28 -16.20 5.16
N LYS A 27 -5.07 -16.39 3.86
CA LYS A 27 -5.85 -15.72 2.81
C LYS A 27 -7.37 -15.88 2.93
N ASN A 28 -7.82 -16.99 3.48
CA ASN A 28 -9.26 -17.26 3.61
C ASN A 28 -9.86 -16.67 4.90
N HIS A 29 -9.04 -16.06 5.74
CA HIS A 29 -9.45 -15.54 7.05
C HIS A 29 -9.36 -14.03 7.17
N ILE A 30 -8.91 -13.35 6.11
CA ILE A 30 -8.71 -11.89 6.12
C ILE A 30 -9.37 -11.24 4.93
N GLY A 31 -9.59 -9.93 5.02
CA GLY A 31 -10.21 -9.14 3.96
C GLY A 31 -9.20 -8.45 3.04
N GLY A 32 -7.95 -8.38 3.44
CA GLY A 32 -6.91 -7.74 2.63
C GLY A 32 -5.54 -7.83 3.29
N ILE A 33 -4.53 -7.35 2.57
CA ILE A 33 -3.15 -7.35 3.05
C ILE A 33 -2.57 -5.94 2.96
N LYS A 34 -1.72 -5.60 3.93
CA LYS A 34 -1.01 -4.33 3.95
C LYS A 34 0.47 -4.58 3.70
N ILE A 35 1.03 -3.85 2.75
CA ILE A 35 2.44 -3.94 2.36
C ILE A 35 3.09 -2.61 2.71
N GLY A 36 4.13 -2.64 3.52
CA GLY A 36 4.83 -1.44 3.95
C GLY A 36 6.22 -1.30 3.34
N LEU A 37 6.99 -0.37 3.90
CA LEU A 37 8.32 -0.04 3.37
C LEU A 37 9.29 -1.20 3.39
N GLU A 38 9.27 -2.01 4.45
CA GLU A 38 10.22 -3.13 4.58
C GLU A 38 10.11 -4.08 3.38
N PHE A 39 8.89 -4.56 3.11
CA PHE A 39 8.66 -5.46 1.99
C PHE A 39 8.95 -4.79 0.65
N PHE A 40 8.46 -3.56 0.49
CA PHE A 40 8.56 -2.86 -0.80
C PHE A 40 10.01 -2.53 -1.15
N CYS A 41 10.81 -2.12 -0.18
CA CYS A 41 12.22 -1.80 -0.44
C CYS A 41 13.02 -3.04 -0.83
N LYS A 42 12.66 -4.22 -0.32
CA LYS A 42 13.35 -5.46 -0.67
C LYS A 42 12.88 -6.00 -2.02
N ASN A 43 11.56 -5.97 -2.27
CA ASN A 43 10.97 -6.72 -3.37
C ASN A 43 10.43 -5.86 -4.51
N GLY A 44 10.18 -4.59 -4.25
CA GLY A 44 9.71 -3.65 -5.27
C GLY A 44 8.36 -3.98 -5.88
N PRO A 45 8.07 -3.38 -7.05
CA PRO A 45 6.81 -3.63 -7.76
C PRO A 45 6.57 -5.09 -8.11
N ALA A 46 7.63 -5.82 -8.47
CA ALA A 46 7.50 -7.24 -8.81
C ALA A 46 6.98 -8.06 -7.62
N GLY A 47 7.41 -7.72 -6.40
CA GLY A 47 6.90 -8.38 -5.20
C GLY A 47 5.42 -8.12 -4.98
N VAL A 48 4.97 -6.90 -5.23
CA VAL A 48 3.55 -6.54 -5.13
C VAL A 48 2.74 -7.36 -6.14
N GLU A 49 3.23 -7.48 -7.39
CA GLU A 49 2.55 -8.27 -8.41
C GLU A 49 2.39 -9.73 -7.99
N ARG A 50 3.39 -10.31 -7.32
CA ARG A 50 3.29 -11.67 -6.81
C ARG A 50 2.18 -11.80 -5.76
N LEU A 51 2.00 -10.79 -4.90
CA LEU A 51 0.96 -10.80 -3.89
C LEU A 51 -0.45 -10.62 -4.48
N LYS A 52 -0.56 -10.00 -5.64
CA LYS A 52 -1.85 -9.86 -6.33
C LYS A 52 -2.43 -11.20 -6.75
N GLU A 53 -1.61 -12.25 -6.86
CA GLU A 53 -2.07 -13.58 -7.21
C GLU A 53 -3.07 -14.15 -6.19
N PHE A 54 -3.09 -13.63 -4.95
CA PHE A 54 -4.05 -14.07 -3.93
C PHE A 54 -5.43 -13.43 -4.10
N GLU A 55 -5.56 -12.46 -5.00
CA GLU A 55 -6.83 -11.76 -5.27
C GLU A 55 -7.44 -11.09 -4.04
N LEU A 56 -6.58 -10.64 -3.12
CA LEU A 56 -6.97 -9.88 -1.94
C LEU A 56 -6.75 -8.39 -2.18
N PRO A 57 -7.60 -7.52 -1.61
CA PRO A 57 -7.33 -6.09 -1.61
C PRO A 57 -5.95 -5.79 -1.05
N ILE A 58 -5.24 -4.86 -1.67
CA ILE A 58 -3.90 -4.47 -1.26
C ILE A 58 -3.90 -3.04 -0.76
N PHE A 59 -3.40 -2.88 0.46
CA PHE A 59 -3.16 -1.61 1.10
C PHE A 59 -1.65 -1.35 1.03
N LEU A 60 -1.26 -0.39 0.17
CA LEU A 60 0.16 -0.07 -0.02
C LEU A 60 0.52 1.09 0.90
N ASP A 61 1.22 0.76 1.98
CA ASP A 61 1.49 1.70 3.06
C ASP A 61 2.91 2.27 2.97
N LEU A 62 3.12 3.19 2.05
CA LEU A 62 4.43 3.79 1.82
C LEU A 62 4.58 5.19 2.42
N LYS A 63 3.47 5.80 2.84
CA LYS A 63 3.44 7.13 3.49
C LYS A 63 4.23 8.16 2.68
N LEU A 64 3.85 8.32 1.40
CA LEU A 64 4.57 9.20 0.49
C LEU A 64 4.67 10.62 1.05
N HIS A 65 5.89 11.16 1.04
CA HIS A 65 6.17 12.47 1.60
C HIS A 65 7.45 13.02 0.96
N ASP A 66 7.28 13.92 0.01
CA ASP A 66 8.40 14.54 -0.70
C ASP A 66 7.86 15.81 -1.37
N ILE A 67 8.67 16.49 -2.16
CA ILE A 67 8.18 17.65 -2.91
C ILE A 67 7.11 17.20 -3.90
N PRO A 68 6.14 18.08 -4.22
CA PRO A 68 4.96 17.68 -5.01
C PRO A 68 5.27 16.95 -6.31
N ASN A 69 6.23 17.43 -7.09
CA ASN A 69 6.57 16.81 -8.37
C ASN A 69 7.08 15.37 -8.20
N THR A 70 7.94 15.16 -7.21
CA THR A 70 8.49 13.82 -6.94
C THR A 70 7.41 12.85 -6.49
N VAL A 71 6.53 13.30 -5.60
CA VAL A 71 5.43 12.47 -5.11
C VAL A 71 4.47 12.11 -6.24
N THR A 72 4.13 13.08 -7.09
CA THR A 72 3.24 12.82 -8.22
C THR A 72 3.82 11.77 -9.17
N LYS A 73 5.10 11.86 -9.50
CA LYS A 73 5.73 10.89 -10.40
C LYS A 73 5.83 9.51 -9.76
N ALA A 74 6.22 9.45 -8.48
CA ALA A 74 6.27 8.19 -7.74
C ALA A 74 4.88 7.55 -7.68
N PHE A 75 3.87 8.36 -7.36
CA PHE A 75 2.49 7.91 -7.26
C PHE A 75 2.00 7.31 -8.57
N ARG A 76 2.28 7.95 -9.70
CA ARG A 76 1.86 7.44 -11.01
C ARG A 76 2.45 6.06 -11.28
N ASN A 77 3.69 5.83 -10.87
CA ASN A 77 4.31 4.52 -11.00
C ASN A 77 3.62 3.48 -10.10
N LEU A 78 3.23 3.88 -8.89
CA LEU A 78 2.56 2.99 -7.95
C LEU A 78 1.14 2.65 -8.38
N ILE A 79 0.43 3.61 -8.98
CA ILE A 79 -0.94 3.40 -9.46
C ILE A 79 -1.00 2.32 -10.55
N SER A 80 0.07 2.13 -11.30
CA SER A 80 0.11 1.07 -12.30
C SER A 80 0.02 -0.33 -11.67
N LEU A 81 0.28 -0.44 -10.37
CA LEU A 81 0.10 -1.69 -9.63
C LEU A 81 -1.34 -1.90 -9.17
N SER A 82 -2.19 -0.92 -9.36
CA SER A 82 -3.61 -0.94 -8.98
C SER A 82 -3.84 -1.30 -7.49
N PRO A 83 -3.16 -0.63 -6.54
CA PRO A 83 -3.45 -0.89 -5.13
C PRO A 83 -4.85 -0.37 -4.80
N ASP A 84 -5.52 -1.02 -3.84
CA ASP A 84 -6.83 -0.57 -3.40
C ASP A 84 -6.71 0.67 -2.51
N TYR A 85 -5.66 0.71 -1.68
CA TYR A 85 -5.37 1.82 -0.78
C TYR A 85 -3.90 2.20 -0.88
N LEU A 86 -3.61 3.48 -0.75
CA LEU A 86 -2.24 3.98 -0.73
C LEU A 86 -2.15 5.16 0.24
N THR A 87 -1.15 5.14 1.11
CA THR A 87 -0.98 6.19 2.12
C THR A 87 -0.11 7.33 1.63
N VAL A 88 -0.50 8.55 2.02
CA VAL A 88 0.29 9.75 1.79
C VAL A 88 0.35 10.53 3.10
N HIS A 89 1.47 11.20 3.36
CA HIS A 89 1.63 11.96 4.59
C HIS A 89 1.00 13.35 4.44
N LEU A 90 0.09 13.70 5.35
CA LEU A 90 -0.61 14.99 5.27
C LEU A 90 0.34 16.18 5.46
N ASN A 91 1.44 15.99 6.18
CA ASN A 91 2.43 17.05 6.39
C ASN A 91 3.13 17.49 5.10
N GLY A 92 2.96 16.76 4.01
CA GLY A 92 3.49 17.17 2.71
C GLY A 92 2.80 18.39 2.12
N GLY A 93 1.63 18.73 2.65
CA GLY A 93 0.91 19.93 2.27
C GLY A 93 -0.10 19.74 1.15
N LYS A 94 -0.90 20.77 0.97
CA LYS A 94 -2.04 20.74 0.04
C LYS A 94 -1.62 20.45 -1.41
N ARG A 95 -0.56 21.12 -1.88
CA ARG A 95 -0.12 20.96 -3.27
C ARG A 95 0.33 19.54 -3.58
N MET A 96 1.01 18.89 -2.61
CA MET A 96 1.45 17.51 -2.78
C MET A 96 0.24 16.59 -2.96
N ILE A 97 -0.78 16.77 -2.13
CA ILE A 97 -1.96 15.91 -2.14
C ILE A 97 -2.84 16.17 -3.37
N GLU A 98 -3.09 17.43 -3.70
CA GLU A 98 -3.92 17.79 -4.85
C GLU A 98 -3.36 17.23 -6.17
N GLY A 99 -2.03 17.18 -6.30
CA GLY A 99 -1.39 16.64 -7.49
C GLY A 99 -1.65 15.16 -7.71
N LEU A 100 -2.15 14.44 -6.71
CA LEU A 100 -2.41 13.01 -6.81
C LEU A 100 -3.83 12.68 -7.24
N ILE A 101 -4.76 13.60 -6.98
CA ILE A 101 -6.19 13.30 -7.12
C ILE A 101 -6.59 12.90 -8.53
N GLU A 102 -6.05 13.56 -9.55
CA GLU A 102 -6.40 13.23 -10.94
C GLU A 102 -5.83 11.88 -11.40
N TYR A 103 -4.79 11.39 -10.75
CA TYR A 103 -4.12 10.14 -11.16
C TYR A 103 -4.52 8.92 -10.33
N LYS A 104 -5.29 9.09 -9.27
CA LYS A 104 -5.55 8.01 -8.32
C LYS A 104 -6.43 6.88 -8.87
N LYS A 105 -7.16 7.13 -9.95
CA LYS A 105 -8.08 6.15 -10.55
C LYS A 105 -9.01 5.58 -9.46
N LYS A 106 -9.01 4.25 -9.29
CA LYS A 106 -9.85 3.58 -8.27
C LYS A 106 -9.18 3.43 -6.91
N THR A 107 -7.89 3.79 -6.80
CA THR A 107 -7.17 3.72 -5.54
C THR A 107 -7.71 4.76 -4.56
N LYS A 108 -7.92 4.35 -3.31
CA LYS A 108 -8.31 5.26 -2.25
C LYS A 108 -7.08 5.77 -1.54
N LEU A 109 -6.96 7.09 -1.45
CA LEU A 109 -5.86 7.73 -0.73
C LEU A 109 -6.19 7.79 0.76
N ILE A 110 -5.21 7.43 1.58
CA ILE A 110 -5.35 7.51 3.04
C ILE A 110 -4.29 8.46 3.57
N GLY A 111 -4.74 9.52 4.24
CA GLY A 111 -3.85 10.52 4.81
C GLY A 111 -3.30 10.10 6.15
N VAL A 112 -1.98 10.15 6.31
CA VAL A 112 -1.30 9.88 7.58
C VAL A 112 -1.01 11.21 8.24
N SER A 113 -1.53 11.42 9.47
CA SER A 113 -1.33 12.68 10.19
C SER A 113 -0.12 12.61 11.12
N MET A 114 0.04 11.50 11.83
CA MET A 114 1.12 11.33 12.81
C MET A 114 1.54 9.86 12.85
N LEU A 115 2.84 9.63 12.98
CA LEU A 115 3.35 8.27 13.13
C LEU A 115 3.00 7.73 14.52
N THR A 116 2.64 6.44 14.59
CA THR A 116 2.21 5.82 15.84
C THR A 116 3.32 5.71 16.88
N SER A 117 4.58 5.88 16.45
CA SER A 117 5.73 5.86 17.35
C SER A 117 5.95 7.17 18.11
N LEU A 118 5.22 8.23 17.77
CA LEU A 118 5.38 9.55 18.38
C LEU A 118 4.43 9.77 19.54
#